data_479129de8045dbd23ea85c61083aef51
#
_entry.id   479129de8045dbd23ea85c61083aef51
#
_cell.length_a   1.000
_cell.length_b   1.000
_cell.length_c   1.000
_cell.angle_alpha   90.00
_cell.angle_beta   90.00
_cell.angle_gamma   90.00
#
_symmetry.space_group_name_H-M   'P 1'
#
loop_
_entity.id
_entity.type
_entity.pdbx_description
1 polymer ?
#
loop_
_entity_poly.entity_id
_entity_poly.type
_entity_poly.pdbx_seq_one_letter_code
_entity_poly.pdbx_strand_id
1 'polypeptide(L)'
;AADALFAGTKRSFADILAEADTKGGKPKPFDTGKTAIIGRTTALTPFTSPNVIGMLPGSDPAFANEYVVVMGHLDHIGIKPGVTSGDAINNGAMDNATGIATMLEAARAMAANPNRPKRPVLFVAVTGEEKGLLGADYLSRFPVVPAGGRVVAVVNLDMPILTYDFTDVVAFGAEHSTLGPIVAAATAKDGVALSPDPMPEEGLFTRSDHYPFVRKGVPSVFLKI
;
A
#
# COMPACT_ATOMS: atom_id res chain seq x y z
N ALA A 1 7.52 -29.79 11.89
CA ALA A 1 8.71 -29.98 11.01
C ALA A 1 9.96 -29.40 11.65
N ALA A 2 9.93 -28.15 12.14
CA ALA A 2 11.10 -27.52 12.76
C ALA A 2 11.62 -28.29 13.98
N ASP A 3 10.75 -28.69 14.90
CA ASP A 3 11.15 -29.47 16.07
C ASP A 3 11.92 -30.77 15.72
N ALA A 4 11.54 -31.43 14.62
CA ALA A 4 12.22 -32.61 14.13
C ALA A 4 13.66 -32.31 13.66
N LEU A 5 13.89 -31.15 13.07
CA LEU A 5 15.23 -30.72 12.64
C LEU A 5 16.15 -30.45 13.83
N PHE A 6 15.60 -29.94 14.93
CA PHE A 6 16.36 -29.60 16.13
C PHE A 6 16.35 -30.69 17.22
N ALA A 7 15.55 -31.76 17.06
CA ALA A 7 15.53 -32.85 18.02
C ALA A 7 16.93 -33.50 18.21
N GLY A 8 17.40 -33.60 19.44
CA GLY A 8 18.73 -34.19 19.79
C GLY A 8 19.91 -33.27 19.45
N THR A 9 19.69 -32.02 19.04
CA THR A 9 20.77 -31.03 18.87
C THR A 9 21.05 -30.29 20.19
N LYS A 10 22.08 -29.42 20.17
CA LYS A 10 22.48 -28.61 21.34
C LYS A 10 21.43 -27.61 21.81
N ARG A 11 20.50 -27.22 20.90
CA ARG A 11 19.46 -26.22 21.15
C ARG A 11 18.15 -26.70 20.56
N SER A 12 17.05 -26.49 21.26
CA SER A 12 15.72 -26.74 20.70
C SER A 12 15.26 -25.61 19.75
N PHE A 13 14.28 -25.90 18.91
CA PHE A 13 13.66 -24.86 18.10
C PHE A 13 12.99 -23.78 18.97
N ALA A 14 12.39 -24.19 20.10
CA ALA A 14 11.77 -23.24 21.03
C ALA A 14 12.79 -22.26 21.64
N ASP A 15 13.99 -22.75 22.01
CA ASP A 15 15.04 -21.86 22.53
C ASP A 15 15.50 -20.84 21.50
N ILE A 16 15.58 -21.24 20.23
CA ILE A 16 15.98 -20.36 19.12
C ILE A 16 14.91 -19.30 18.87
N LEU A 17 13.63 -19.69 18.89
CA LEU A 17 12.51 -18.75 18.77
C LEU A 17 12.50 -17.74 19.93
N ALA A 18 12.61 -18.22 21.17
CA ALA A 18 12.64 -17.34 22.34
C ALA A 18 13.79 -16.32 22.28
N GLU A 19 14.96 -16.72 21.76
CA GLU A 19 16.07 -15.81 21.54
C GLU A 19 15.76 -14.80 20.42
N ALA A 20 15.15 -15.23 19.32
CA ALA A 20 14.77 -14.36 18.21
C ALA A 20 13.70 -13.33 18.59
N ASP A 21 12.75 -13.73 19.44
CA ASP A 21 11.66 -12.86 19.92
C ASP A 21 12.13 -11.85 20.99
N THR A 22 13.35 -12.00 21.50
CA THR A 22 13.92 -11.01 22.42
C THR A 22 14.33 -9.75 21.64
N LYS A 23 14.02 -8.55 22.15
CA LYS A 23 14.39 -7.27 21.50
C LYS A 23 15.90 -7.24 21.23
N GLY A 24 16.25 -7.16 19.95
CA GLY A 24 17.65 -7.20 19.48
C GLY A 24 18.25 -8.62 19.44
N GLY A 25 17.44 -9.66 19.66
CA GLY A 25 17.87 -11.05 19.61
C GLY A 25 18.40 -11.43 18.22
N LYS A 26 19.55 -12.09 18.20
CA LYS A 26 20.20 -12.58 16.99
C LYS A 26 20.69 -14.00 17.23
N PRO A 27 19.84 -15.02 17.01
CA PRO A 27 20.21 -16.40 17.19
C PRO A 27 21.48 -16.73 16.40
N LYS A 28 22.47 -17.29 17.11
CA LYS A 28 23.73 -17.68 16.46
C LYS A 28 23.54 -19.00 15.70
N PRO A 29 24.04 -19.10 14.45
CA PRO A 29 24.03 -20.33 13.71
C PRO A 29 24.90 -21.39 14.42
N PHE A 30 24.52 -22.63 14.29
CA PHE A 30 25.28 -23.77 14.76
C PHE A 30 25.03 -24.98 13.86
N ASP A 31 26.00 -25.90 13.81
CA ASP A 31 25.86 -27.14 13.07
C ASP A 31 24.94 -28.11 13.84
N THR A 32 23.89 -28.57 13.18
CA THR A 32 22.97 -29.58 13.74
C THR A 32 23.47 -31.01 13.55
N GLY A 33 24.48 -31.21 12.71
CA GLY A 33 24.95 -32.55 12.31
C GLY A 33 23.94 -33.35 11.47
N LYS A 34 22.92 -32.68 10.93
CA LYS A 34 21.83 -33.32 10.17
C LYS A 34 21.81 -32.87 8.73
N THR A 35 21.38 -33.77 7.85
CA THR A 35 21.03 -33.45 6.48
C THR A 35 19.51 -33.46 6.34
N ALA A 36 18.96 -32.43 5.69
CA ALA A 36 17.54 -32.35 5.38
C ALA A 36 17.31 -32.45 3.86
N ILE A 37 16.34 -33.28 3.47
CA ILE A 37 15.82 -33.30 2.10
C ILE A 37 14.41 -32.69 2.16
N ILE A 38 14.23 -31.57 1.44
CA ILE A 38 12.96 -30.82 1.44
C ILE A 38 12.36 -30.95 0.04
N GLY A 39 11.23 -31.64 -0.05
CA GLY A 39 10.37 -31.69 -1.24
C GLY A 39 9.25 -30.68 -1.12
N ARG A 40 8.97 -29.93 -2.19
CA ARG A 40 7.84 -29.00 -2.26
C ARG A 40 7.06 -29.25 -3.55
N THR A 41 5.74 -29.36 -3.40
CA THR A 41 4.81 -29.36 -4.53
C THR A 41 3.94 -28.12 -4.43
N THR A 42 3.84 -27.37 -5.53
CA THR A 42 2.98 -26.17 -5.62
C THR A 42 1.85 -26.44 -6.58
N ALA A 43 0.63 -26.30 -6.11
CA ALA A 43 -0.56 -26.27 -6.97
C ALA A 43 -0.92 -24.81 -7.27
N LEU A 44 -1.10 -24.48 -8.54
CA LEU A 44 -1.53 -23.16 -8.99
C LEU A 44 -3.02 -23.22 -9.32
N THR A 45 -3.82 -22.44 -8.59
CA THR A 45 -5.24 -22.24 -8.89
C THR A 45 -5.42 -20.81 -9.37
N PRO A 46 -5.68 -20.58 -10.67
CA PRO A 46 -5.91 -19.23 -11.17
C PRO A 46 -7.23 -18.68 -10.64
N PHE A 47 -7.22 -17.42 -10.26
CA PHE A 47 -8.41 -16.67 -9.92
C PHE A 47 -8.26 -15.23 -10.43
N THR A 48 -9.37 -14.50 -10.53
CA THR A 48 -9.39 -13.09 -10.95
C THR A 48 -9.96 -12.23 -9.84
N SER A 49 -9.39 -11.05 -9.67
CA SER A 49 -9.92 -10.01 -8.78
C SER A 49 -9.78 -8.67 -9.49
N PRO A 50 -10.86 -7.87 -9.62
CA PRO A 50 -10.82 -6.65 -10.40
C PRO A 50 -10.28 -5.47 -9.59
N ASN A 51 -9.57 -4.54 -10.28
CA ASN A 51 -9.49 -3.16 -9.85
C ASN A 51 -10.78 -2.44 -10.27
N VAL A 52 -11.28 -1.51 -9.44
CA VAL A 52 -12.44 -0.68 -9.75
C VAL A 52 -11.97 0.74 -10.04
N ILE A 53 -12.35 1.29 -11.19
CA ILE A 53 -11.85 2.58 -11.67
C ILE A 53 -13.01 3.50 -12.00
N GLY A 54 -13.00 4.69 -11.39
CA GLY A 54 -13.86 5.81 -11.76
C GLY A 54 -13.02 6.94 -12.35
N MET A 55 -13.58 7.70 -13.28
CA MET A 55 -12.89 8.83 -13.91
C MET A 55 -13.68 10.13 -13.75
N LEU A 56 -13.02 11.18 -13.30
CA LEU A 56 -13.48 12.55 -13.37
C LEU A 56 -12.77 13.23 -14.55
N PRO A 57 -13.50 13.68 -15.60
CA PRO A 57 -12.89 14.38 -16.73
C PRO A 57 -12.23 15.68 -16.30
N GLY A 58 -11.08 15.98 -16.89
CA GLY A 58 -10.39 17.25 -16.71
C GLY A 58 -11.17 18.42 -17.33
N SER A 59 -10.87 19.62 -16.87
CA SER A 59 -11.51 20.85 -17.37
C SER A 59 -10.71 21.56 -18.48
N ASP A 60 -9.44 21.17 -18.70
CA ASP A 60 -8.54 21.83 -19.65
C ASP A 60 -8.09 20.84 -20.75
N PRO A 61 -8.49 21.05 -22.01
CA PRO A 61 -8.10 20.18 -23.12
C PRO A 61 -6.58 20.04 -23.33
N ALA A 62 -5.79 21.02 -22.91
CA ALA A 62 -4.33 20.96 -23.02
C ALA A 62 -3.73 19.83 -22.16
N PHE A 63 -4.44 19.37 -21.14
CA PHE A 63 -4.02 18.31 -20.24
C PHE A 63 -4.86 17.03 -20.35
N ALA A 64 -5.69 16.91 -21.39
CA ALA A 64 -6.64 15.78 -21.53
C ALA A 64 -5.98 14.40 -21.55
N ASN A 65 -4.70 14.31 -21.90
CA ASN A 65 -3.93 13.08 -21.96
C ASN A 65 -3.02 12.85 -20.73
N GLU A 66 -3.12 13.69 -19.70
CA GLU A 66 -2.30 13.61 -18.49
C GLU A 66 -3.16 13.27 -17.27
N TYR A 67 -3.09 12.02 -16.82
CA TYR A 67 -3.96 11.48 -15.79
C TYR A 67 -3.30 11.53 -14.42
N VAL A 68 -4.02 12.01 -13.41
CA VAL A 68 -3.66 11.87 -12.01
C VAL A 68 -4.44 10.69 -11.44
N VAL A 69 -3.77 9.81 -10.73
CA VAL A 69 -4.40 8.67 -10.04
C VAL A 69 -4.49 8.98 -8.56
N VAL A 70 -5.68 8.82 -7.98
CA VAL A 70 -5.91 8.77 -6.54
C VAL A 70 -6.38 7.36 -6.23
N MET A 71 -5.69 6.65 -5.34
CA MET A 71 -5.93 5.24 -5.15
C MET A 71 -5.83 4.81 -3.69
N GLY A 72 -6.41 3.65 -3.42
CA GLY A 72 -6.26 2.86 -2.21
C GLY A 72 -6.66 1.42 -2.50
N HIS A 73 -6.25 0.45 -1.66
CA HIS A 73 -6.64 -0.94 -1.86
C HIS A 73 -7.97 -1.26 -1.17
N LEU A 74 -8.72 -2.19 -1.75
CA LEU A 74 -10.04 -2.59 -1.27
C LEU A 74 -10.04 -3.99 -0.62
N ASP A 75 -8.96 -4.73 -0.77
CA ASP A 75 -8.78 -6.03 -0.15
C ASP A 75 -8.18 -5.92 1.25
N HIS A 76 -8.28 -6.98 2.02
CA HIS A 76 -7.55 -7.20 3.26
C HIS A 76 -7.21 -8.68 3.39
N ILE A 77 -6.60 -9.08 4.49
CA ILE A 77 -6.08 -10.44 4.73
C ILE A 77 -7.15 -11.54 4.61
N GLY A 78 -8.43 -11.19 4.84
CA GLY A 78 -9.55 -12.10 4.68
C GLY A 78 -9.85 -12.92 5.94
N ILE A 79 -10.18 -14.20 5.78
CA ILE A 79 -10.61 -15.07 6.86
C ILE A 79 -9.42 -15.76 7.51
N LYS A 80 -9.35 -15.75 8.84
CA LYS A 80 -8.31 -16.42 9.63
C LYS A 80 -8.51 -17.94 9.53
N PRO A 81 -7.56 -18.68 8.97
CA PRO A 81 -7.69 -20.13 8.86
C PRO A 81 -7.69 -20.81 10.24
N GLY A 82 -8.54 -21.83 10.41
CA GLY A 82 -8.59 -22.63 11.64
C GLY A 82 -9.31 -21.99 12.83
N VAL A 83 -9.87 -20.79 12.70
CA VAL A 83 -10.72 -20.19 13.74
C VAL A 83 -12.10 -20.81 13.65
N THR A 84 -12.51 -21.50 14.74
CA THR A 84 -13.80 -22.22 14.80
C THR A 84 -14.84 -21.54 15.69
N SER A 85 -14.46 -20.46 16.38
CA SER A 85 -15.36 -19.67 17.24
C SER A 85 -14.90 -18.23 17.32
N GLY A 86 -15.83 -17.29 17.55
CA GLY A 86 -15.55 -15.85 17.56
C GLY A 86 -15.40 -15.25 16.16
N ASP A 87 -14.80 -14.06 16.07
CA ASP A 87 -14.60 -13.35 14.81
C ASP A 87 -13.38 -13.89 14.05
N ALA A 88 -13.67 -14.61 12.99
CA ALA A 88 -12.68 -15.17 12.07
C ALA A 88 -12.30 -14.21 10.93
N ILE A 89 -12.95 -13.05 10.81
CA ILE A 89 -12.72 -12.11 9.72
C ILE A 89 -11.68 -11.07 10.15
N ASN A 90 -10.69 -10.83 9.31
CA ASN A 90 -9.87 -9.62 9.39
C ASN A 90 -10.67 -8.52 8.71
N ASN A 91 -11.28 -7.63 9.50
CA ASN A 91 -12.36 -6.74 9.02
C ASN A 91 -11.86 -5.59 8.11
N GLY A 92 -10.58 -5.23 8.18
CA GLY A 92 -9.99 -4.24 7.27
C GLY A 92 -10.52 -2.82 7.44
N ALA A 93 -11.01 -2.47 8.65
CA ALA A 93 -11.63 -1.16 8.86
C ALA A 93 -10.62 -0.01 8.67
N MET A 94 -9.44 -0.12 9.27
CA MET A 94 -8.36 0.84 9.08
C MET A 94 -7.56 0.53 7.83
N ASP A 95 -7.20 -0.72 7.64
CA ASP A 95 -6.45 -1.26 6.53
C ASP A 95 -7.38 -2.08 5.61
N ASN A 96 -7.98 -1.50 4.55
CA ASN A 96 -7.84 -0.10 4.16
C ASN A 96 -9.20 0.52 3.80
N ALA A 97 -10.26 0.21 4.56
CA ALA A 97 -11.57 0.85 4.33
C ALA A 97 -11.50 2.38 4.53
N THR A 98 -10.62 2.87 5.43
CA THR A 98 -10.42 4.31 5.64
C THR A 98 -9.83 4.98 4.40
N GLY A 99 -8.86 4.38 3.73
CA GLY A 99 -8.29 4.90 2.48
C GLY A 99 -9.33 4.95 1.36
N ILE A 100 -10.11 3.89 1.21
CA ILE A 100 -11.20 3.84 0.24
C ILE A 100 -12.27 4.91 0.55
N ALA A 101 -12.68 5.06 1.80
CA ALA A 101 -13.66 6.08 2.19
C ALA A 101 -13.14 7.49 1.91
N THR A 102 -11.88 7.76 2.24
CA THR A 102 -11.22 9.05 1.96
C THR A 102 -11.16 9.33 0.45
N MET A 103 -10.80 8.33 -0.35
CA MET A 103 -10.77 8.46 -1.81
C MET A 103 -12.17 8.76 -2.38
N LEU A 104 -13.20 8.07 -1.90
CA LEU A 104 -14.59 8.28 -2.37
C LEU A 104 -15.09 9.67 -2.00
N GLU A 105 -14.76 10.16 -0.80
CA GLU A 105 -15.14 11.51 -0.38
C GLU A 105 -14.39 12.58 -1.19
N ALA A 106 -13.12 12.38 -1.46
CA ALA A 106 -12.35 13.24 -2.37
C ALA A 106 -12.97 13.26 -3.78
N ALA A 107 -13.37 12.10 -4.29
CA ALA A 107 -14.04 11.99 -5.59
C ALA A 107 -15.37 12.76 -5.61
N ARG A 108 -16.19 12.61 -4.55
CA ARG A 108 -17.46 13.32 -4.38
C ARG A 108 -17.25 14.83 -4.33
N ALA A 109 -16.29 15.29 -3.53
CA ALA A 109 -15.99 16.71 -3.38
C ALA A 109 -15.48 17.33 -4.69
N MET A 110 -14.55 16.64 -5.40
CA MET A 110 -14.05 17.10 -6.68
C MET A 110 -15.12 17.13 -7.77
N ALA A 111 -16.03 16.14 -7.80
CA ALA A 111 -17.11 16.09 -8.76
C ALA A 111 -18.16 17.19 -8.55
N ALA A 112 -18.42 17.55 -7.28
CA ALA A 112 -19.34 18.60 -6.92
C ALA A 112 -18.75 20.03 -7.11
N ASN A 113 -17.43 20.16 -7.20
CA ASN A 113 -16.78 21.46 -7.34
C ASN A 113 -16.93 22.01 -8.75
N PRO A 114 -17.47 23.22 -8.96
CA PRO A 114 -17.55 23.86 -10.26
C PRO A 114 -16.16 24.11 -10.87
N ASN A 115 -15.13 24.29 -10.06
CA ASN A 115 -13.73 24.44 -10.48
C ASN A 115 -13.03 23.06 -10.51
N ARG A 116 -13.37 22.26 -11.49
CA ARG A 116 -12.78 20.92 -11.65
C ARG A 116 -11.28 20.98 -11.91
N PRO A 117 -10.51 19.93 -11.54
CA PRO A 117 -9.10 19.82 -11.89
C PRO A 117 -8.88 19.98 -13.40
N LYS A 118 -7.77 20.59 -13.80
CA LYS A 118 -7.41 20.72 -15.22
C LYS A 118 -7.17 19.36 -15.88
N ARG A 119 -6.49 18.44 -15.15
CA ARG A 119 -6.21 17.08 -15.60
C ARG A 119 -7.34 16.13 -15.24
N PRO A 120 -7.61 15.11 -16.06
CA PRO A 120 -8.47 14.00 -15.65
C PRO A 120 -7.93 13.32 -14.39
N VAL A 121 -8.83 12.90 -13.52
CA VAL A 121 -8.48 12.16 -12.29
C VAL A 121 -9.10 10.77 -12.36
N LEU A 122 -8.28 9.75 -12.16
CA LEU A 122 -8.72 8.37 -11.98
C LEU A 122 -8.76 8.06 -10.47
N PHE A 123 -9.92 7.67 -9.98
CA PHE A 123 -10.10 7.15 -8.63
C PHE A 123 -10.10 5.62 -8.73
N VAL A 124 -9.14 4.99 -8.07
CA VAL A 124 -8.89 3.56 -8.27
C VAL A 124 -8.89 2.82 -6.94
N ALA A 125 -9.83 1.90 -6.79
CA ALA A 125 -9.77 0.90 -5.74
C ALA A 125 -9.04 -0.32 -6.30
N VAL A 126 -7.79 -0.53 -5.87
CA VAL A 126 -6.97 -1.66 -6.32
C VAL A 126 -7.19 -2.90 -5.47
N THR A 127 -6.84 -4.06 -5.99
CA THR A 127 -6.98 -5.35 -5.34
C THR A 127 -5.63 -6.03 -5.16
N GLY A 128 -5.53 -6.95 -4.18
CA GLY A 128 -4.36 -7.78 -3.98
C GLY A 128 -3.14 -7.02 -3.48
N GLU A 129 -3.33 -5.93 -2.74
CA GLU A 129 -2.27 -5.21 -2.04
C GLU A 129 -1.57 -6.14 -1.07
N GLU A 130 -2.35 -6.81 -0.21
CA GLU A 130 -1.94 -7.77 0.82
C GLU A 130 -1.24 -9.03 0.27
N LYS A 131 -1.27 -9.20 -1.03
CA LYS A 131 -0.60 -10.30 -1.76
C LYS A 131 0.63 -9.83 -2.55
N GLY A 132 1.08 -8.61 -2.30
CA GLY A 132 2.27 -8.02 -2.91
C GLY A 132 1.97 -7.00 -4.00
N LEU A 133 1.04 -6.07 -3.77
CA LEU A 133 0.72 -4.92 -4.62
C LEU A 133 0.23 -5.33 -6.03
N LEU A 134 -0.47 -6.46 -6.15
CA LEU A 134 -0.73 -7.09 -7.46
C LEU A 134 -1.59 -6.21 -8.37
N GLY A 135 -2.65 -5.60 -7.84
CA GLY A 135 -3.55 -4.74 -8.61
C GLY A 135 -2.87 -3.45 -9.06
N ALA A 136 -2.07 -2.86 -8.20
CA ALA A 136 -1.30 -1.65 -8.50
C ALA A 136 -0.16 -1.94 -9.49
N ASP A 137 0.56 -3.06 -9.35
CA ASP A 137 1.59 -3.48 -10.31
C ASP A 137 0.98 -3.72 -11.69
N TYR A 138 -0.16 -4.41 -11.77
CA TYR A 138 -0.88 -4.59 -13.02
C TYR A 138 -1.27 -3.25 -13.65
N LEU A 139 -1.90 -2.35 -12.88
CA LEU A 139 -2.33 -1.04 -13.36
C LEU A 139 -1.15 -0.17 -13.82
N SER A 140 -0.01 -0.25 -13.13
CA SER A 140 1.20 0.50 -13.52
C SER A 140 1.77 0.05 -14.87
N ARG A 141 1.55 -1.20 -15.24
CA ARG A 141 1.99 -1.77 -16.55
C ARG A 141 0.96 -1.57 -17.66
N PHE A 142 -0.32 -1.61 -17.28
CA PHE A 142 -1.45 -1.55 -18.19
C PHE A 142 -2.44 -0.49 -17.72
N PRO A 143 -2.06 0.81 -17.76
CA PRO A 143 -2.93 1.88 -17.28
C PRO A 143 -4.18 1.99 -18.16
N VAL A 144 -5.33 2.17 -17.52
CA VAL A 144 -6.62 2.33 -18.20
C VAL A 144 -6.77 3.80 -18.64
N VAL A 145 -6.01 4.17 -19.64
CA VAL A 145 -6.04 5.50 -20.27
C VAL A 145 -6.14 5.36 -21.79
N PRO A 146 -6.73 6.31 -22.50
CA PRO A 146 -6.79 6.29 -23.97
C PRO A 146 -5.39 6.24 -24.59
N ALA A 147 -5.34 5.82 -25.86
CA ALA A 147 -4.09 5.82 -26.62
C ALA A 147 -3.46 7.23 -26.64
N GLY A 148 -2.19 7.32 -26.28
CA GLY A 148 -1.48 8.58 -26.11
C GLY A 148 -1.64 9.23 -24.73
N GLY A 149 -2.51 8.70 -23.88
CA GLY A 149 -2.62 9.12 -22.47
C GLY A 149 -1.49 8.56 -21.61
N ARG A 150 -1.19 9.25 -20.53
CA ARG A 150 -0.19 8.83 -19.54
C ARG A 150 -0.60 9.18 -18.13
N VAL A 151 -0.21 8.37 -17.16
CA VAL A 151 -0.29 8.72 -15.74
C VAL A 151 0.89 9.63 -15.42
N VAL A 152 0.62 10.80 -14.84
CA VAL A 152 1.63 11.82 -14.53
C VAL A 152 1.87 11.98 -13.04
N ALA A 153 0.93 11.55 -12.20
CA ALA A 153 1.08 11.56 -10.75
C ALA A 153 0.17 10.53 -10.11
N VAL A 154 0.60 10.02 -8.95
CA VAL A 154 -0.20 9.10 -8.11
C VAL A 154 -0.23 9.62 -6.69
N VAL A 155 -1.42 9.61 -6.10
CA VAL A 155 -1.66 9.84 -4.66
C VAL A 155 -2.28 8.57 -4.10
N ASN A 156 -1.59 7.92 -3.22
CA ASN A 156 -2.04 6.70 -2.55
C ASN A 156 -2.51 7.00 -1.14
N LEU A 157 -3.62 6.40 -0.77
CA LEU A 157 -4.27 6.54 0.52
C LEU A 157 -4.36 5.15 1.16
N ASP A 158 -3.56 4.95 2.20
CA ASP A 158 -3.47 3.67 2.87
C ASP A 158 -3.36 3.90 4.37
N MET A 159 -4.37 3.43 5.10
CA MET A 159 -4.51 3.61 6.53
C MET A 159 -4.46 5.08 7.01
N PRO A 160 -5.18 6.04 6.40
CA PRO A 160 -5.29 7.37 6.98
C PRO A 160 -6.10 7.26 8.28
N ILE A 161 -5.55 7.78 9.39
CA ILE A 161 -6.20 7.75 10.71
C ILE A 161 -6.97 9.07 10.89
N LEU A 162 -8.29 9.02 10.74
CA LEU A 162 -9.17 10.20 10.78
C LEU A 162 -9.99 10.32 12.08
N THR A 163 -9.53 9.65 13.15
CA THR A 163 -10.28 9.58 14.42
C THR A 163 -9.88 10.64 15.44
N TYR A 164 -9.00 11.55 15.07
CA TYR A 164 -8.53 12.65 15.92
C TYR A 164 -8.21 13.89 15.08
N ASP A 165 -8.11 15.05 15.73
CA ASP A 165 -7.67 16.29 15.07
C ASP A 165 -6.15 16.21 14.81
N PHE A 166 -5.78 15.86 13.60
CA PHE A 166 -4.38 15.77 13.21
C PHE A 166 -3.85 17.14 12.81
N THR A 167 -2.58 17.38 13.11
CA THR A 167 -1.89 18.65 12.84
C THR A 167 -0.83 18.51 11.75
N ASP A 168 -0.52 17.30 11.32
CA ASP A 168 0.47 17.02 10.29
C ASP A 168 0.11 15.79 9.45
N VAL A 169 0.76 15.72 8.30
CA VAL A 169 0.67 14.62 7.33
C VAL A 169 2.07 14.21 6.93
N VAL A 170 2.33 12.93 6.84
CA VAL A 170 3.52 12.38 6.20
C VAL A 170 3.18 12.04 4.75
N ALA A 171 4.02 12.49 3.82
CA ALA A 171 3.88 12.16 2.39
C ALA A 171 5.13 11.41 1.92
N PHE A 172 5.11 10.09 2.06
CA PHE A 172 6.22 9.25 1.60
C PHE A 172 6.43 9.41 0.09
N GLY A 173 7.66 9.70 -0.33
CA GLY A 173 8.01 9.95 -1.74
C GLY A 173 7.86 11.39 -2.20
N ALA A 174 7.40 12.30 -1.35
CA ALA A 174 7.26 13.71 -1.67
C ALA A 174 8.61 14.35 -2.07
N GLU A 175 9.68 13.94 -1.43
CA GLU A 175 11.06 14.41 -1.65
C GLU A 175 11.64 13.99 -3.01
N HIS A 176 11.04 13.01 -3.67
CA HIS A 176 11.57 12.45 -4.92
C HIS A 176 11.05 13.15 -6.17
N SER A 177 10.12 14.11 -6.03
CA SER A 177 9.49 14.75 -7.19
C SER A 177 8.94 16.15 -6.87
N THR A 178 8.37 16.80 -7.88
CA THR A 178 7.64 18.07 -7.72
C THR A 178 6.33 17.95 -6.95
N LEU A 179 5.92 16.75 -6.55
CA LEU A 179 4.75 16.55 -5.69
C LEU A 179 4.98 17.08 -4.27
N GLY A 180 6.22 17.05 -3.74
CA GLY A 180 6.52 17.54 -2.41
C GLY A 180 6.08 18.99 -2.17
N PRO A 181 6.54 19.96 -2.95
CA PRO A 181 6.07 21.34 -2.86
C PRO A 181 4.56 21.51 -3.05
N ILE A 182 3.94 20.67 -3.89
CA ILE A 182 2.48 20.70 -4.12
C ILE A 182 1.73 20.24 -2.87
N VAL A 183 2.14 19.12 -2.27
CA VAL A 183 1.55 18.60 -1.04
C VAL A 183 1.74 19.61 0.10
N ALA A 184 2.96 20.14 0.28
CA ALA A 184 3.24 21.15 1.30
C ALA A 184 2.37 22.40 1.15
N ALA A 185 2.17 22.88 -0.09
CA ALA A 185 1.29 24.02 -0.35
C ALA A 185 -0.20 23.70 -0.12
N ALA A 186 -0.61 22.46 -0.35
CA ALA A 186 -1.98 22.02 -0.11
C ALA A 186 -2.26 21.92 1.38
N THR A 187 -1.43 21.22 2.14
CA THR A 187 -1.60 21.02 3.59
C THR A 187 -1.55 22.34 4.36
N ALA A 188 -0.65 23.26 3.97
CA ALA A 188 -0.52 24.56 4.60
C ALA A 188 -1.80 25.43 4.49
N LYS A 189 -2.62 25.25 3.44
CA LYS A 189 -3.91 25.96 3.31
C LYS A 189 -4.91 25.57 4.40
N ASP A 190 -4.82 24.33 4.85
CA ASP A 190 -5.70 23.77 5.88
C ASP A 190 -5.06 23.82 7.28
N GLY A 191 -3.90 24.50 7.41
CA GLY A 191 -3.19 24.62 8.69
C GLY A 191 -2.49 23.34 9.13
N VAL A 192 -2.31 22.38 8.21
CA VAL A 192 -1.69 21.08 8.47
C VAL A 192 -0.21 21.14 8.02
N ALA A 193 0.71 20.63 8.84
CA ALA A 193 2.12 20.55 8.50
C ALA A 193 2.42 19.35 7.60
N LEU A 194 3.46 19.45 6.78
CA LEU A 194 4.07 18.29 6.13
C LEU A 194 5.27 17.85 6.96
N SER A 195 5.16 16.68 7.58
CA SER A 195 6.20 16.11 8.45
C SER A 195 7.06 15.09 7.71
N PRO A 196 8.34 14.97 8.10
CA PRO A 196 9.20 13.90 7.58
C PRO A 196 8.73 12.53 8.07
N ASP A 197 9.20 11.47 7.41
CA ASP A 197 9.00 10.09 7.86
C ASP A 197 9.53 9.92 9.30
N PRO A 198 8.67 9.57 10.28
CA PRO A 198 9.08 9.37 11.67
C PRO A 198 9.79 8.04 11.91
N MET A 199 9.75 7.09 10.96
CA MET A 199 10.30 5.73 11.09
C MET A 199 10.98 5.29 9.79
N PRO A 200 12.02 5.99 9.32
CA PRO A 200 12.64 5.69 8.02
C PRO A 200 13.25 4.28 7.95
N GLU A 201 13.59 3.68 9.11
CA GLU A 201 14.08 2.32 9.21
C GLU A 201 13.04 1.25 8.83
N GLU A 202 11.75 1.58 8.88
CA GLU A 202 10.65 0.68 8.49
C GLU A 202 10.46 0.61 6.97
N GLY A 203 11.02 1.54 6.21
CA GLY A 203 10.99 1.56 4.76
C GLY A 203 9.57 1.65 4.18
N LEU A 204 8.66 2.36 4.82
CA LEU A 204 7.23 2.44 4.47
C LEU A 204 7.01 2.95 3.04
N PHE A 205 7.91 3.78 2.52
CA PHE A 205 7.85 4.26 1.13
C PHE A 205 7.74 3.14 0.09
N THR A 206 8.25 1.94 0.35
CA THR A 206 8.26 0.85 -0.62
C THR A 206 7.13 -0.17 -0.41
N ARG A 207 6.24 0.05 0.56
CA ARG A 207 5.35 -0.98 1.10
C ARG A 207 3.87 -0.77 0.77
N SER A 208 3.52 0.15 -0.14
CA SER A 208 2.13 0.36 -0.53
C SER A 208 1.99 0.62 -2.04
N ASP A 209 0.77 0.72 -2.53
CA ASP A 209 0.36 0.65 -3.94
C ASP A 209 0.94 1.73 -4.87
N HIS A 210 1.45 2.84 -4.35
CA HIS A 210 2.16 3.85 -5.15
C HIS A 210 3.50 3.33 -5.69
N TYR A 211 4.14 2.40 -5.00
CA TYR A 211 5.50 1.98 -5.32
C TYR A 211 5.68 1.33 -6.70
N PRO A 212 4.77 0.50 -7.21
CA PRO A 212 4.81 0.03 -8.60
C PRO A 212 4.89 1.16 -9.63
N PHE A 213 4.23 2.29 -9.39
CA PHE A 213 4.29 3.47 -10.26
C PHE A 213 5.63 4.21 -10.14
N VAL A 214 6.17 4.34 -8.93
CA VAL A 214 7.53 4.87 -8.70
C VAL A 214 8.54 4.08 -9.53
N ARG A 215 8.47 2.76 -9.54
CA ARG A 215 9.33 1.88 -10.34
C ARG A 215 9.19 2.10 -11.86
N LYS A 216 8.10 2.73 -12.31
CA LYS A 216 7.86 3.14 -13.70
C LYS A 216 8.25 4.59 -13.97
N GLY A 217 8.82 5.29 -12.99
CA GLY A 217 9.21 6.69 -13.12
C GLY A 217 8.05 7.68 -13.02
N VAL A 218 6.90 7.25 -12.51
CA VAL A 218 5.76 8.12 -12.26
C VAL A 218 5.90 8.77 -10.89
N PRO A 219 5.88 10.11 -10.77
CA PRO A 219 5.82 10.80 -9.49
C PRO A 219 4.67 10.28 -8.63
N SER A 220 4.97 9.83 -7.42
CA SER A 220 3.96 9.20 -6.57
C SER A 220 4.20 9.55 -5.11
N VAL A 221 3.12 9.77 -4.38
CA VAL A 221 3.14 9.98 -2.93
C VAL A 221 2.18 9.01 -2.24
N PHE A 222 2.57 8.58 -1.07
CA PHE A 222 1.72 7.85 -0.14
C PHE A 222 1.46 8.74 1.07
N LEU A 223 0.21 9.13 1.27
CA LEU A 223 -0.20 10.00 2.36
C LEU A 223 -0.62 9.18 3.57
N LYS A 224 -0.06 9.54 4.72
CA LYS A 224 -0.39 8.96 6.01
C LYS A 224 -0.57 10.07 7.05
N ILE A 225 -1.53 9.85 7.93
CA ILE A 225 -1.89 10.76 9.04
C ILE A 225 -1.65 10.03 10.35
#